data_92abe4e2382b12787ddebcfc3aa0fcf8
#
_entry.id   92abe4e2382b12787ddebcfc3aa0fcf8
#
_cell.length_a   1.000
_cell.length_b   1.000
_cell.length_c   1.000
_cell.angle_alpha   90.00
_cell.angle_beta   90.00
_cell.angle_gamma   90.00
#
_symmetry.space_group_name_H-M   'P 1'
#
loop_
_entity.id
_entity.type
_entity.pdbx_description
1 polymer ?
#
loop_
_entity_poly.entity_id
_entity_poly.type
_entity_poly.pdbx_seq_one_letter_code
_entity_poly.pdbx_strand_id
1 'polypeptide(L)'
;ASDESMIETRCVLNSHSTAETTLDSFFSRAGLVGEIDLPLEGTTNPNGYANWDIDITGYAQMRRKVELFTYMRFDAEFTFVACTPTGEVVPQLLQYMFVPPGAPKPDSRESLAWQTATNPSVFVKLSDPPAQVSVPFMSPASAYQWFYDGYPTFGEHKQEKDLEYGACPNNMMGTFSVRTVGTSKSKYPLVIRIYMRMKHVRAWIPRPMRNQNYLFKANPNYAGNSIKPTGASRAAIT
;
A
#
# COMPACT_ATOMS: atom_id res chain seq x y z
N ALA A 1 -35.96 -9.85 -6.65
CA ALA A 1 -35.89 -11.21 -6.11
C ALA A 1 -35.50 -12.14 -7.23
N SER A 2 -34.60 -13.04 -7.00
CA SER A 2 -34.36 -14.10 -7.96
C SER A 2 -35.51 -15.07 -7.96
N ASP A 3 -35.81 -15.68 -9.11
CA ASP A 3 -36.80 -16.71 -9.23
C ASP A 3 -36.53 -17.94 -8.34
N GLU A 4 -35.32 -18.01 -7.80
CA GLU A 4 -34.85 -19.02 -6.87
C GLU A 4 -35.27 -18.72 -5.43
N SER A 5 -35.69 -17.49 -5.13
CA SER A 5 -36.17 -17.13 -3.81
C SER A 5 -37.65 -17.50 -3.65
N MET A 6 -37.91 -18.40 -2.75
CA MET A 6 -39.28 -18.79 -2.34
C MET A 6 -39.95 -17.74 -1.43
N ILE A 7 -39.29 -16.63 -1.19
CA ILE A 7 -39.76 -15.58 -0.30
C ILE A 7 -40.43 -14.48 -1.13
N GLU A 8 -41.69 -14.23 -0.89
CA GLU A 8 -42.35 -13.05 -1.44
C GLU A 8 -41.76 -11.78 -0.84
N THR A 9 -41.26 -10.91 -1.70
CA THR A 9 -40.73 -9.63 -1.29
C THR A 9 -41.64 -8.50 -1.79
N ARG A 10 -41.74 -7.45 -0.99
CA ARG A 10 -42.48 -6.25 -1.38
C ARG A 10 -41.71 -5.56 -2.53
N CYS A 11 -42.42 -5.16 -3.57
CA CYS A 11 -41.89 -4.30 -4.60
C CYS A 11 -41.64 -2.91 -4.02
N VAL A 12 -40.38 -2.49 -3.97
CA VAL A 12 -39.98 -1.17 -3.51
C VAL A 12 -39.36 -0.43 -4.67
N LEU A 13 -39.88 0.73 -5.02
CA LEU A 13 -39.28 1.63 -5.99
C LEU A 13 -38.06 2.29 -5.35
N ASN A 14 -36.92 2.04 -5.92
CA ASN A 14 -35.69 2.62 -5.47
C ASN A 14 -35.24 3.72 -6.46
N SER A 15 -35.14 4.95 -5.96
CA SER A 15 -34.72 6.12 -6.74
C SER A 15 -33.21 6.34 -6.73
N HIS A 16 -32.45 5.53 -5.99
CA HIS A 16 -31.00 5.67 -5.91
C HIS A 16 -30.31 5.14 -7.16
N SER A 17 -29.27 5.86 -7.60
CA SER A 17 -28.44 5.43 -8.71
C SER A 17 -27.67 4.16 -8.37
N THR A 18 -27.65 3.18 -9.28
CA THR A 18 -26.86 1.97 -9.14
C THR A 18 -25.37 2.22 -9.35
N ALA A 19 -24.96 3.37 -9.91
CA ALA A 19 -23.56 3.71 -10.12
C ALA A 19 -22.78 3.85 -8.80
N GLU A 20 -23.45 4.22 -7.72
CA GLU A 20 -22.85 4.34 -6.38
C GLU A 20 -22.52 2.98 -5.74
N THR A 21 -23.09 1.90 -6.24
CA THR A 21 -22.92 0.55 -5.69
C THR A 21 -21.94 -0.30 -6.48
N THR A 22 -21.24 0.27 -7.45
CA THR A 22 -20.24 -0.45 -8.24
C THR A 22 -18.95 -0.68 -7.44
N LEU A 23 -18.15 -1.67 -7.87
CA LEU A 23 -16.83 -1.89 -7.29
C LEU A 23 -15.90 -0.68 -7.46
N ASP A 24 -15.97 0.00 -8.60
CA ASP A 24 -15.19 1.21 -8.82
C ASP A 24 -15.54 2.30 -7.81
N SER A 25 -16.81 2.50 -7.53
CA SER A 25 -17.22 3.45 -6.50
C SER A 25 -16.76 3.04 -5.10
N PHE A 26 -16.90 1.76 -4.77
CA PHE A 26 -16.50 1.24 -3.47
C PHE A 26 -14.99 1.40 -3.20
N PHE A 27 -14.16 1.16 -4.21
CA PHE A 27 -12.70 1.24 -4.10
C PHE A 27 -12.10 2.58 -4.54
N SER A 28 -12.89 3.53 -5.01
CA SER A 28 -12.41 4.84 -5.47
C SER A 28 -12.12 5.83 -4.34
N ARG A 29 -12.41 5.46 -3.11
CA ARG A 29 -12.17 6.31 -1.96
C ARG A 29 -10.75 6.11 -1.46
N ALA A 30 -10.02 7.23 -1.30
CA ALA A 30 -8.65 7.20 -0.81
C ALA A 30 -8.59 6.74 0.65
N GLY A 31 -7.70 5.80 0.93
CA GLY A 31 -7.42 5.32 2.27
C GLY A 31 -5.92 5.35 2.57
N LEU A 32 -5.57 5.47 3.83
CA LEU A 32 -4.17 5.44 4.25
C LEU A 32 -3.57 4.05 4.03
N VAL A 33 -2.44 3.99 3.33
CA VAL A 33 -1.73 2.74 3.04
C VAL A 33 -0.29 2.72 3.51
N GLY A 34 0.27 3.86 3.86
CA GLY A 34 1.64 3.91 4.32
C GLY A 34 2.00 5.22 4.97
N GLU A 35 3.11 5.21 5.69
CA GLU A 35 3.68 6.38 6.34
C GLU A 35 5.21 6.28 6.22
N ILE A 36 5.84 7.36 5.83
CA ILE A 36 7.28 7.47 5.69
C ILE A 36 7.78 8.55 6.63
N ASP A 37 8.78 8.21 7.43
CA ASP A 37 9.48 9.16 8.28
C ASP A 37 10.85 9.49 7.66
N LEU A 38 11.10 10.78 7.48
CA LEU A 38 12.41 11.30 7.13
C LEU A 38 13.01 11.99 8.36
N PRO A 39 13.84 11.27 9.14
CA PRO A 39 14.36 11.80 10.39
C PRO A 39 15.39 12.90 10.19
N LEU A 40 15.58 13.69 11.24
CA LEU A 40 16.64 14.70 11.29
C LEU A 40 18.03 14.09 11.18
N GLU A 41 18.96 14.88 10.66
CA GLU A 41 20.39 14.59 10.72
C GLU A 41 20.84 14.31 12.15
N GLY A 42 21.67 13.28 12.32
CA GLY A 42 22.20 12.90 13.62
C GLY A 42 21.47 11.75 14.32
N THR A 43 20.39 11.27 13.74
CA THR A 43 19.72 10.03 14.17
C THR A 43 20.35 8.82 13.48
N THR A 44 19.91 7.62 13.83
CA THR A 44 20.40 6.37 13.25
C THR A 44 20.17 6.24 11.73
N ASN A 45 19.38 7.11 11.13
CA ASN A 45 19.18 7.16 9.69
C ASN A 45 19.31 8.61 9.17
N PRO A 46 20.55 9.13 9.05
CA PRO A 46 20.80 10.56 8.81
C PRO A 46 20.60 11.02 7.36
N ASN A 47 19.98 10.22 6.50
CA ASN A 47 20.27 10.35 5.07
C ASN A 47 19.23 11.14 4.28
N GLY A 48 18.14 11.61 4.87
CA GLY A 48 17.13 12.41 4.17
C GLY A 48 16.49 11.70 2.98
N TYR A 49 16.45 10.39 2.99
CA TYR A 49 15.78 9.57 1.98
C TYR A 49 15.10 8.37 2.64
N ALA A 50 14.12 7.81 1.95
CA ALA A 50 13.47 6.58 2.37
C ALA A 50 12.94 5.81 1.16
N ASN A 51 12.84 4.51 1.30
CA ASN A 51 12.20 3.62 0.35
C ASN A 51 10.97 3.01 1.01
N TRP A 52 9.84 3.08 0.31
CA TRP A 52 8.62 2.46 0.75
C TRP A 52 8.16 1.45 -0.29
N ASP A 53 8.22 0.17 0.06
CA ASP A 53 7.66 -0.88 -0.79
C ASP A 53 6.14 -0.79 -0.75
N ILE A 54 5.53 -0.75 -1.92
CA ILE A 54 4.08 -0.58 -2.01
C ILE A 54 3.39 -1.80 -1.42
N ASP A 55 2.74 -1.60 -0.29
CA ASP A 55 1.98 -2.62 0.43
C ASP A 55 0.71 -1.98 0.99
N ILE A 56 -0.43 -2.44 0.52
CA ILE A 56 -1.72 -1.92 0.92
C ILE A 56 -2.32 -2.67 2.11
N THR A 57 -1.63 -3.68 2.61
CA THR A 57 -2.13 -4.52 3.72
C THR A 57 -1.63 -4.07 5.08
N GLY A 58 -0.89 -2.97 5.16
CA GLY A 58 -0.35 -2.44 6.42
C GLY A 58 -1.37 -1.76 7.31
N TYR A 59 -2.53 -1.39 6.78
CA TYR A 59 -3.60 -0.72 7.51
C TYR A 59 -4.91 -1.49 7.36
N ALA A 60 -5.55 -1.75 8.49
CA ALA A 60 -6.67 -2.68 8.58
C ALA A 60 -7.87 -2.31 7.70
N GLN A 61 -8.18 -1.02 7.59
CA GLN A 61 -9.36 -0.60 6.84
C GLN A 61 -9.23 -0.90 5.35
N MET A 62 -8.11 -0.58 4.73
CA MET A 62 -7.89 -0.91 3.33
C MET A 62 -7.74 -2.42 3.11
N ARG A 63 -7.01 -3.08 4.01
CA ARG A 63 -6.83 -4.53 3.95
C ARG A 63 -8.16 -5.28 4.01
N ARG A 64 -9.05 -4.89 4.91
CA ARG A 64 -10.35 -5.54 5.03
C ARG A 64 -11.21 -5.38 3.78
N LYS A 65 -11.16 -4.23 3.14
CA LYS A 65 -11.86 -3.99 1.87
C LYS A 65 -11.38 -4.91 0.75
N VAL A 66 -10.07 -4.99 0.55
CA VAL A 66 -9.49 -5.81 -0.53
C VAL A 66 -9.67 -7.30 -0.26
N GLU A 67 -9.66 -7.71 0.98
CA GLU A 67 -9.84 -9.10 1.38
C GLU A 67 -11.29 -9.61 1.28
N LEU A 68 -12.23 -8.76 0.85
CA LEU A 68 -13.55 -9.23 0.42
C LEU A 68 -13.47 -10.11 -0.85
N PHE A 69 -12.38 -10.02 -1.60
CA PHE A 69 -12.18 -10.74 -2.85
C PHE A 69 -10.88 -11.53 -2.80
N THR A 70 -10.87 -12.66 -3.52
CA THR A 70 -9.66 -13.50 -3.63
C THR A 70 -8.65 -12.91 -4.60
N TYR A 71 -9.13 -12.42 -5.75
CA TYR A 71 -8.28 -11.84 -6.78
C TYR A 71 -8.78 -10.45 -7.14
N MET A 72 -7.84 -9.54 -7.41
CA MET A 72 -8.16 -8.20 -7.83
C MET A 72 -7.19 -7.70 -8.89
N ARG A 73 -7.70 -6.87 -9.78
CA ARG A 73 -6.92 -6.14 -10.77
C ARG A 73 -7.37 -4.68 -10.77
N PHE A 74 -6.44 -3.76 -10.63
CA PHE A 74 -6.75 -2.34 -10.57
C PHE A 74 -5.53 -1.50 -10.91
N ASP A 75 -5.79 -0.26 -11.29
CA ASP A 75 -4.80 0.80 -11.33
C ASP A 75 -4.89 1.60 -10.03
N ALA A 76 -3.77 2.04 -9.50
CA ALA A 76 -3.71 2.75 -8.23
C ALA A 76 -3.33 4.22 -8.43
N GLU A 77 -3.98 5.10 -7.68
CA GLU A 77 -3.59 6.49 -7.57
C GLU A 77 -3.13 6.77 -6.15
N PHE A 78 -1.89 7.21 -6.01
CA PHE A 78 -1.28 7.54 -4.73
C PHE A 78 -1.24 9.03 -4.52
N THR A 79 -1.54 9.47 -3.31
CA THR A 79 -1.42 10.85 -2.87
C THR A 79 -0.46 10.91 -1.70
N PHE A 80 0.55 11.75 -1.81
CA PHE A 80 1.56 11.94 -0.78
C PHE A 80 1.32 13.25 -0.06
N VAL A 81 1.05 13.18 1.24
CA VAL A 81 0.86 14.34 2.10
C VAL A 81 2.07 14.46 3.01
N ALA A 82 2.87 15.48 2.79
CA ALA A 82 4.12 15.69 3.52
C ALA A 82 4.02 16.92 4.44
N CYS A 83 4.46 16.76 5.68
CA CYS A 83 4.53 17.83 6.65
C CYS A 83 5.58 17.51 7.72
N THR A 84 5.83 18.44 8.63
CA THR A 84 6.58 18.15 9.85
C THR A 84 5.71 17.35 10.83
N PRO A 85 6.28 16.70 11.85
CA PRO A 85 5.50 15.99 12.86
C PRO A 85 4.46 16.85 13.58
N THR A 86 4.69 18.15 13.64
CA THR A 86 3.75 19.13 14.24
C THR A 86 2.69 19.64 13.26
N GLY A 87 2.75 19.18 12.00
CA GLY A 87 1.80 19.60 10.97
C GLY A 87 2.16 20.90 10.26
N GLU A 88 3.35 21.43 10.47
CA GLU A 88 3.82 22.65 9.83
C GLU A 88 4.34 22.38 8.43
N VAL A 89 4.23 23.39 7.56
CA VAL A 89 4.82 23.39 6.23
C VAL A 89 6.10 24.20 6.27
N VAL A 90 7.20 23.56 5.85
CA VAL A 90 8.53 24.16 5.82
C VAL A 90 9.05 24.27 4.39
N PRO A 91 9.97 25.21 4.07
CA PRO A 91 10.52 25.34 2.72
C PRO A 91 11.47 24.16 2.43
N GLN A 92 10.94 23.14 1.78
CA GLN A 92 11.69 21.95 1.40
C GLN A 92 11.14 21.40 0.08
N LEU A 93 12.04 21.04 -0.82
CA LEU A 93 11.71 20.35 -2.06
C LEU A 93 11.93 18.83 -1.85
N LEU A 94 10.96 18.05 -2.28
CA LEU A 94 11.02 16.59 -2.25
C LEU A 94 10.98 16.03 -3.66
N GLN A 95 11.72 14.96 -3.87
CA GLN A 95 11.63 14.12 -5.06
C GLN A 95 11.01 12.78 -4.69
N TYR A 96 9.91 12.45 -5.37
CA TYR A 96 9.30 11.13 -5.31
C TYR A 96 9.64 10.39 -6.60
N MET A 97 10.27 9.25 -6.48
CA MET A 97 10.64 8.42 -7.62
C MET A 97 9.97 7.07 -7.50
N PHE A 98 9.32 6.63 -8.57
CA PHE A 98 8.79 5.28 -8.65
C PHE A 98 9.85 4.33 -9.18
N VAL A 99 10.13 3.28 -8.41
CA VAL A 99 11.06 2.21 -8.78
C VAL A 99 10.25 0.97 -9.11
N PRO A 100 10.23 0.52 -10.38
CA PRO A 100 9.50 -0.69 -10.75
C PRO A 100 10.02 -1.92 -10.00
N PRO A 101 9.22 -2.99 -9.89
CA PRO A 101 9.66 -4.22 -9.22
C PRO A 101 10.95 -4.77 -9.84
N GLY A 102 11.91 -5.12 -8.98
CA GLY A 102 13.20 -5.67 -9.41
C GLY A 102 14.25 -4.65 -9.85
N ALA A 103 13.90 -3.38 -9.95
CA ALA A 103 14.87 -2.33 -10.27
C ALA A 103 15.71 -1.94 -9.03
N PRO A 104 16.92 -1.41 -9.22
CA PRO A 104 17.75 -0.97 -8.10
C PRO A 104 17.08 0.17 -7.32
N LYS A 105 17.02 0.03 -6.01
CA LYS A 105 16.55 1.09 -5.12
C LYS A 105 17.69 2.00 -4.73
N PRO A 106 17.47 3.30 -4.50
CA PRO A 106 18.48 4.16 -3.94
C PRO A 106 18.94 3.67 -2.56
N ASP A 107 20.23 3.71 -2.33
CA ASP A 107 20.85 3.34 -1.06
C ASP A 107 21.35 4.56 -0.26
N SER A 108 21.24 5.75 -0.85
CA SER A 108 21.58 7.02 -0.22
C SER A 108 20.84 8.16 -0.91
N ARG A 109 20.86 9.33 -0.27
CA ARG A 109 20.28 10.55 -0.83
C ARG A 109 20.99 10.99 -2.13
N GLU A 110 22.25 10.62 -2.30
CA GLU A 110 23.10 11.01 -3.43
C GLU A 110 23.40 9.84 -4.37
N SER A 111 22.66 8.74 -4.24
CA SER A 111 22.81 7.57 -5.09
C SER A 111 22.56 7.90 -6.56
N LEU A 112 23.32 7.25 -7.44
CA LEU A 112 23.12 7.36 -8.88
C LEU A 112 21.75 6.83 -9.33
N ALA A 113 21.10 6.02 -8.52
CA ALA A 113 19.76 5.52 -8.80
C ALA A 113 18.71 6.64 -8.98
N TRP A 114 18.93 7.81 -8.36
CA TRP A 114 18.06 8.97 -8.54
C TRP A 114 18.16 9.61 -9.93
N GLN A 115 19.19 9.27 -10.69
CA GLN A 115 19.45 9.81 -12.02
C GLN A 115 18.93 8.90 -13.14
N THR A 116 18.21 7.83 -12.84
CA THR A 116 17.69 6.91 -13.85
C THR A 116 16.74 7.64 -14.81
N ALA A 117 16.98 7.47 -16.08
CA ALA A 117 16.16 8.09 -17.13
C ALA A 117 14.82 7.36 -17.33
N THR A 118 14.69 6.15 -16.81
CA THR A 118 13.50 5.29 -17.01
C THR A 118 12.52 5.34 -15.85
N ASN A 119 12.96 5.73 -14.66
CA ASN A 119 12.07 5.82 -13.49
C ASN A 119 11.38 7.18 -13.48
N PRO A 120 10.05 7.22 -13.44
CA PRO A 120 9.35 8.50 -13.36
C PRO A 120 9.55 9.15 -11.99
N SER A 121 9.79 10.45 -11.99
CA SER A 121 9.95 11.24 -10.77
C SER A 121 9.04 12.45 -10.78
N VAL A 122 8.59 12.85 -9.60
CA VAL A 122 7.82 14.07 -9.36
C VAL A 122 8.53 14.90 -8.32
N PHE A 123 8.68 16.20 -8.58
CA PHE A 123 9.29 17.16 -7.67
C PHE A 123 8.21 18.05 -7.09
N VAL A 124 8.10 18.09 -5.77
CA VAL A 124 7.05 18.82 -5.08
C VAL A 124 7.64 19.55 -3.88
N LYS A 125 7.24 20.80 -3.72
CA LYS A 125 7.51 21.55 -2.48
C LYS A 125 6.48 21.20 -1.43
N LEU A 126 6.84 21.28 -0.16
CA LEU A 126 5.89 21.04 0.93
C LEU A 126 4.70 22.02 0.89
N SER A 127 4.93 23.23 0.37
CA SER A 127 3.88 24.25 0.22
C SER A 127 2.92 23.98 -0.93
N ASP A 128 3.27 23.08 -1.85
CA ASP A 128 2.42 22.72 -2.98
C ASP A 128 1.26 21.82 -2.51
N PRO A 129 0.18 21.74 -3.29
CA PRO A 129 -0.83 20.70 -3.06
C PRO A 129 -0.21 19.31 -3.01
N PRO A 130 -0.83 18.34 -2.30
CA PRO A 130 -0.30 17.00 -2.23
C PRO A 130 -0.04 16.40 -3.61
N ALA A 131 1.11 15.73 -3.76
CA ALA A 131 1.49 15.09 -5.01
C ALA A 131 0.59 13.88 -5.28
N GLN A 132 0.10 13.78 -6.52
CA GLN A 132 -0.67 12.62 -6.97
C GLN A 132 0.08 11.92 -8.11
N VAL A 133 0.20 10.61 -8.02
CA VAL A 133 0.80 9.76 -9.05
C VAL A 133 -0.08 8.55 -9.30
N SER A 134 -0.12 8.11 -10.55
CA SER A 134 -0.86 6.91 -10.93
C SER A 134 0.12 5.78 -11.27
N VAL A 135 -0.17 4.60 -10.76
CA VAL A 135 0.60 3.38 -11.03
C VAL A 135 -0.34 2.36 -11.66
N PRO A 136 -0.01 1.82 -12.83
CA PRO A 136 -0.85 0.82 -13.48
C PRO A 136 -0.79 -0.51 -12.73
N PHE A 137 -1.69 -1.43 -13.09
CA PHE A 137 -1.59 -2.82 -12.66
C PHE A 137 -0.20 -3.37 -12.99
N MET A 138 0.46 -3.97 -12.00
CA MET A 138 1.90 -4.24 -12.06
C MET A 138 2.23 -5.67 -11.64
N SER A 139 1.50 -6.64 -12.12
CA SER A 139 1.78 -8.06 -11.84
C SER A 139 2.10 -8.81 -13.11
N PRO A 140 3.03 -9.80 -13.08
CA PRO A 140 3.20 -10.73 -14.18
C PRO A 140 2.02 -11.69 -14.36
N ALA A 141 1.19 -11.86 -13.32
CA ALA A 141 -0.05 -12.62 -13.37
C ALA A 141 -1.21 -11.75 -13.86
N SER A 142 -2.37 -12.36 -14.09
CA SER A 142 -3.57 -11.65 -14.56
C SER A 142 -4.24 -10.81 -13.48
N ALA A 143 -3.96 -11.10 -12.21
CA ALA A 143 -4.53 -10.40 -11.06
C ALA A 143 -3.61 -10.52 -9.85
N TYR A 144 -3.79 -9.63 -8.88
CA TYR A 144 -3.19 -9.79 -7.55
C TYR A 144 -3.93 -10.87 -6.77
N GLN A 145 -3.19 -11.64 -5.98
CA GLN A 145 -3.71 -12.66 -5.07
C GLN A 145 -3.58 -12.15 -3.63
N TRP A 146 -4.69 -11.89 -2.97
CA TRP A 146 -4.65 -11.50 -1.56
C TRP A 146 -4.44 -12.67 -0.62
N PHE A 147 -4.74 -13.87 -1.09
CA PHE A 147 -4.59 -15.11 -0.32
C PHE A 147 -3.72 -16.08 -1.11
N TYR A 148 -2.62 -16.47 -0.51
CA TYR A 148 -1.60 -17.31 -1.12
C TYR A 148 -1.13 -18.33 -0.08
N ASP A 149 -1.31 -19.60 -0.43
CA ASP A 149 -0.87 -20.70 0.43
C ASP A 149 0.57 -21.10 0.06
N GLY A 150 1.52 -20.34 0.55
CA GLY A 150 2.92 -20.54 0.22
C GLY A 150 3.84 -19.44 0.72
N TYR A 151 5.05 -19.43 0.19
CA TYR A 151 6.13 -18.54 0.57
C TYR A 151 6.66 -17.80 -0.66
N PRO A 152 7.24 -16.60 -0.50
CA PRO A 152 7.76 -15.84 -1.64
C PRO A 152 9.04 -16.41 -2.23
N THR A 153 9.76 -17.28 -1.52
CA THR A 153 11.03 -17.86 -1.95
C THR A 153 11.02 -19.39 -1.82
N PHE A 154 11.85 -20.02 -2.64
CA PHE A 154 12.07 -21.46 -2.55
C PHE A 154 13.10 -21.81 -1.48
N GLY A 155 13.03 -23.03 -0.94
CA GLY A 155 13.99 -23.57 0.03
C GLY A 155 13.32 -24.04 1.31
N GLU A 156 14.14 -24.41 2.31
CA GLU A 156 13.62 -24.80 3.61
C GLU A 156 13.07 -23.59 4.37
N HIS A 157 11.85 -23.72 4.86
CA HIS A 157 11.20 -22.67 5.65
C HIS A 157 11.32 -23.02 7.14
N LYS A 158 12.28 -22.35 7.80
CA LYS A 158 12.41 -22.40 9.25
C LYS A 158 11.33 -21.53 9.90
N GLN A 159 11.11 -21.73 11.19
CA GLN A 159 10.10 -20.99 11.96
C GLN A 159 10.20 -19.45 11.78
N GLU A 160 11.40 -18.91 11.55
CA GLU A 160 11.61 -17.49 11.27
C GLU A 160 11.00 -17.07 9.93
N LYS A 161 10.89 -17.99 8.96
CA LYS A 161 10.28 -17.73 7.65
C LYS A 161 8.76 -17.87 7.64
N ASP A 162 8.16 -18.34 8.71
CA ASP A 162 6.69 -18.36 8.86
C ASP A 162 6.11 -16.95 8.86
N LEU A 163 6.93 -15.95 9.12
CA LEU A 163 6.58 -14.53 8.96
C LEU A 163 6.28 -14.15 7.52
N GLU A 164 6.83 -14.86 6.56
CA GLU A 164 6.66 -14.64 5.13
C GLU A 164 5.52 -15.48 4.54
N TYR A 165 4.94 -16.39 5.33
CA TYR A 165 3.82 -17.20 4.86
C TYR A 165 2.66 -16.32 4.38
N GLY A 166 2.16 -16.62 3.20
CA GLY A 166 1.05 -15.89 2.60
C GLY A 166 1.46 -14.68 1.74
N ALA A 167 2.75 -14.37 1.67
CA ALA A 167 3.24 -13.31 0.78
C ALA A 167 3.38 -13.85 -0.64
N CYS A 168 2.52 -13.40 -1.54
CA CYS A 168 2.58 -13.77 -2.95
C CYS A 168 3.65 -12.96 -3.68
N PRO A 169 4.63 -13.60 -4.34
CA PRO A 169 5.68 -12.88 -5.05
C PRO A 169 5.15 -12.07 -6.26
N ASN A 170 3.99 -12.44 -6.80
CA ASN A 170 3.38 -11.74 -7.92
C ASN A 170 2.64 -10.45 -7.52
N ASN A 171 2.52 -10.16 -6.24
CA ASN A 171 1.86 -8.95 -5.74
C ASN A 171 2.82 -7.76 -5.57
N MET A 172 4.03 -7.85 -6.06
CA MET A 172 4.99 -6.75 -5.98
C MET A 172 4.57 -5.61 -6.89
N MET A 173 4.28 -4.47 -6.30
CA MET A 173 3.83 -3.27 -7.01
C MET A 173 4.94 -2.25 -7.23
N GLY A 174 6.16 -2.57 -6.81
CA GLY A 174 7.29 -1.65 -6.87
C GLY A 174 7.51 -0.88 -5.57
N THR A 175 8.31 0.15 -5.66
CA THR A 175 8.74 0.94 -4.51
C THR A 175 8.63 2.42 -4.85
N PHE A 176 8.17 3.22 -3.90
CA PHE A 176 8.33 4.66 -3.95
C PHE A 176 9.54 5.05 -3.12
N SER A 177 10.46 5.76 -3.75
CA SER A 177 11.62 6.36 -3.09
C SER A 177 11.43 7.85 -2.98
N VAL A 178 11.71 8.41 -1.83
CA VAL A 178 11.61 9.84 -1.58
C VAL A 178 12.91 10.35 -1.00
N ARG A 179 13.34 11.52 -1.45
CA ARG A 179 14.46 12.23 -0.86
C ARG A 179 14.18 13.72 -0.74
N THR A 180 14.89 14.36 0.17
CA THR A 180 15.00 15.81 0.19
C THR A 180 16.00 16.26 -0.89
N VAL A 181 15.64 17.29 -1.66
CA VAL A 181 16.47 17.81 -2.74
C VAL A 181 17.16 19.10 -2.28
N GLY A 182 18.43 19.23 -2.63
CA GLY A 182 19.24 20.39 -2.29
C GLY A 182 20.66 20.01 -1.88
N THR A 183 21.56 20.99 -1.76
CA THR A 183 22.95 20.79 -1.36
C THR A 183 23.13 20.70 0.14
N SER A 184 22.18 21.23 0.92
CA SER A 184 22.15 21.13 2.37
C SER A 184 21.16 20.04 2.80
N LYS A 185 21.48 19.33 3.87
CA LYS A 185 20.59 18.36 4.47
C LYS A 185 19.38 19.07 5.07
N SER A 186 18.24 18.40 5.07
CA SER A 186 17.03 18.96 5.69
C SER A 186 17.27 19.25 7.18
N LYS A 187 16.87 20.43 7.60
CA LYS A 187 16.90 20.84 9.01
C LYS A 187 15.67 20.39 9.80
N TYR A 188 14.72 19.80 9.12
CA TYR A 188 13.42 19.48 9.70
C TYR A 188 13.11 18.01 9.53
N PRO A 189 12.58 17.33 10.56
CA PRO A 189 12.01 16.01 10.39
C PRO A 189 10.75 16.13 9.55
N LEU A 190 10.52 15.17 8.64
CA LEU A 190 9.36 15.17 7.77
C LEU A 190 8.60 13.85 7.94
N VAL A 191 7.28 13.95 7.88
CA VAL A 191 6.38 12.80 7.86
C VAL A 191 5.59 12.86 6.57
N ILE A 192 5.57 11.76 5.83
CA ILE A 192 4.84 11.63 4.58
C ILE A 192 3.81 10.54 4.76
N ARG A 193 2.53 10.91 4.63
CA ARG A 193 1.42 9.96 4.65
C ARG A 193 1.01 9.64 3.24
N ILE A 194 0.80 8.37 2.97
CA ILE A 194 0.49 7.87 1.64
C ILE A 194 -0.93 7.36 1.61
N TYR A 195 -1.75 7.97 0.78
CA TYR A 195 -3.13 7.59 0.53
C TYR A 195 -3.24 6.96 -0.84
N MET A 196 -4.06 5.94 -0.96
CA MET A 196 -4.28 5.26 -2.22
C MET A 196 -5.78 5.11 -2.48
N ARG A 197 -6.17 5.35 -3.71
CA ARG A 197 -7.46 4.95 -4.24
C ARG A 197 -7.27 4.07 -5.48
N MET A 198 -8.25 3.25 -5.77
CA MET A 198 -8.20 2.33 -6.91
C MET A 198 -9.05 2.84 -8.05
N LYS A 199 -8.61 2.55 -9.27
CA LYS A 199 -9.33 2.84 -10.52
C LYS A 199 -9.40 1.57 -11.35
N HIS A 200 -10.43 1.47 -12.21
CA HIS A 200 -10.60 0.36 -13.15
C HIS A 200 -10.54 -0.99 -12.42
N VAL A 201 -11.33 -1.10 -11.37
CA VAL A 201 -11.28 -2.26 -10.47
C VAL A 201 -12.02 -3.43 -11.09
N ARG A 202 -11.36 -4.59 -11.08
CA ARG A 202 -11.97 -5.88 -11.32
C ARG A 202 -11.65 -6.80 -10.15
N ALA A 203 -12.63 -7.55 -9.70
CA ALA A 203 -12.48 -8.45 -8.57
C ALA A 203 -13.20 -9.76 -8.83
N TRP A 204 -12.64 -10.84 -8.30
CA TRP A 204 -13.18 -12.19 -8.50
C TRP A 204 -13.21 -12.93 -7.18
N ILE A 205 -14.19 -13.81 -7.07
CA ILE A 205 -14.38 -14.75 -5.96
C ILE A 205 -14.51 -14.01 -4.64
N PRO A 206 -15.74 -13.55 -4.30
CA PRO A 206 -16.01 -12.96 -3.00
C PRO A 206 -15.69 -13.92 -1.85
N ARG A 207 -15.25 -13.36 -0.73
CA ARG A 207 -14.89 -14.09 0.47
C ARG A 207 -15.66 -13.57 1.68
N PRO A 208 -15.83 -14.40 2.72
CA PRO A 208 -16.40 -13.93 3.98
C PRO A 208 -15.62 -12.74 4.55
N MET A 209 -16.33 -11.79 5.11
CA MET A 209 -15.71 -10.64 5.75
C MET A 209 -14.93 -11.05 6.99
N ARG A 210 -13.77 -10.43 7.15
CA ARG A 210 -12.96 -10.60 8.36
C ARG A 210 -13.75 -10.11 9.57
N ASN A 211 -13.86 -10.94 10.59
CA ASN A 211 -14.56 -10.61 11.83
C ASN A 211 -13.64 -10.59 13.07
N GLN A 212 -12.34 -10.76 12.87
CA GLN A 212 -11.34 -10.71 13.93
C GLN A 212 -10.23 -9.73 13.56
N ASN A 213 -9.54 -9.22 14.56
CA ASN A 213 -8.42 -8.30 14.35
C ASN A 213 -7.27 -8.97 13.61
N TYR A 214 -6.55 -8.19 12.80
CA TYR A 214 -5.32 -8.63 12.16
C TYR A 214 -4.19 -8.68 13.18
N LEU A 215 -3.42 -9.75 13.15
CA LEU A 215 -2.24 -9.92 13.99
C LEU A 215 -0.94 -9.75 13.21
N PHE A 216 -0.95 -10.11 11.93
CA PHE A 216 0.26 -10.20 11.11
C PHE A 216 0.04 -9.53 9.76
N LYS A 217 1.10 -8.92 9.24
CA LYS A 217 1.04 -8.15 8.01
C LYS A 217 0.86 -9.02 6.76
N ALA A 218 1.57 -10.14 6.67
CA ALA A 218 1.56 -11.00 5.48
C ALA A 218 0.59 -12.19 5.59
N ASN A 219 0.13 -12.51 6.76
CA ASN A 219 -0.49 -13.79 7.11
C ASN A 219 -1.91 -13.55 7.61
N PRO A 220 -2.91 -14.30 7.12
CA PRO A 220 -4.31 -14.09 7.51
C PRO A 220 -4.67 -14.67 8.88
N ASN A 221 -3.74 -15.23 9.61
CA ASN A 221 -4.02 -15.89 10.88
C ASN A 221 -4.58 -14.92 11.93
N TYR A 222 -5.32 -15.47 12.85
CA TYR A 222 -5.93 -14.76 13.99
C TYR A 222 -5.62 -15.50 15.30
N ALA A 223 -5.93 -14.88 16.41
CA ALA A 223 -5.67 -15.47 17.73
C ALA A 223 -6.31 -16.86 17.84
N GLY A 224 -5.52 -17.85 18.30
CA GLY A 224 -5.95 -19.24 18.43
C GLY A 224 -5.53 -20.15 17.26
N ASN A 225 -5.01 -19.61 16.16
CA ASN A 225 -4.45 -20.43 15.09
C ASN A 225 -3.15 -21.11 15.52
N SER A 226 -2.89 -22.31 14.96
CA SER A 226 -1.71 -23.10 15.27
C SER A 226 -0.40 -22.48 14.76
N ILE A 227 -0.47 -21.70 13.66
CA ILE A 227 0.69 -21.00 13.10
C ILE A 227 0.80 -19.65 13.76
N LYS A 228 1.85 -19.45 14.53
CA LYS A 228 2.13 -18.19 15.23
C LYS A 228 3.48 -17.66 14.77
N PRO A 229 3.53 -16.66 13.90
CA PRO A 229 4.80 -16.03 13.59
C PRO A 229 5.42 -15.43 14.86
N THR A 230 6.74 -15.55 14.97
CA THR A 230 7.52 -14.95 16.03
C THR A 230 8.19 -13.68 15.53
N GLY A 231 8.21 -12.62 16.32
CA GLY A 231 8.89 -11.37 16.00
C GLY A 231 7.98 -10.23 15.56
N ALA A 232 8.55 -9.24 14.89
CA ALA A 232 7.99 -7.89 14.71
C ALA A 232 7.03 -7.72 13.53
N SER A 233 6.63 -8.78 12.80
CA SER A 233 5.77 -8.64 11.63
C SER A 233 4.28 -8.66 11.96
N ARG A 234 3.89 -8.07 13.08
CA ARG A 234 2.49 -7.81 13.37
C ARG A 234 1.94 -6.75 12.43
N ALA A 235 0.66 -6.85 12.10
CA ALA A 235 -0.01 -5.79 11.38
C ALA A 235 0.04 -4.49 12.19
N ALA A 236 0.30 -3.37 11.51
CA ALA A 236 0.28 -2.05 12.13
C ALA A 236 -1.17 -1.62 12.41
N ILE A 237 -1.80 -2.27 13.36
CA ILE A 237 -3.12 -1.90 13.87
C ILE A 237 -2.90 -1.36 15.27
N THR A 238 -3.02 -0.11 15.44
CA THR A 238 -3.04 0.57 16.74
C THR A 238 -4.41 1.12 17.03
#